data_2eb7883354414f1fbb392f68c062ebec
#
_entry.id   2eb7883354414f1fbb392f68c062ebec
#
_cell.length_a   1.000
_cell.length_b   1.000
_cell.length_c   1.000
_cell.angle_alpha   90.00
_cell.angle_beta   90.00
_cell.angle_gamma   90.00
#
_symmetry.space_group_name_H-M   'P 1'
#
loop_
_entity.id
_entity.type
_entity.pdbx_description
1 polymer ?
#
loop_
_entity_poly.entity_id
_entity_poly.type
_entity_poly.pdbx_seq_one_letter_code
_entity_poly.pdbx_strand_id
1 'polypeptide(L)'
;NKPLCWFPMSVDNSSGGQTWVTSSKWPWTGELLHLSYGQSSIYRVMKEEVNGQVQGGVFRVPVQLGSSAMRGRFHPTDGQLWVCGLKGWQTNAARLAAFQRVRWTGRTPKNPTSIAAVKDGIKISFSVNLDRELAEDTGSWAVNCWDYVWGPMYGSPEVSALNPDVEQIELAKKKEIQVEEHDEMVVESATLLEDGKTVHLKLKNMQPVMQMHVQCDLESTDGDVIITDIWNTVHELGTN
;
A
#
# COMPACT_ATOMS: atom_id res chain seq x y z
N ASN A 1 13.28 -15.15 5.66
CA ASN A 1 12.85 -14.30 4.54
C ASN A 1 12.14 -13.08 5.11
N LYS A 2 12.44 -11.89 4.57
CA LYS A 2 11.73 -10.66 4.90
C LYS A 2 10.33 -10.68 4.28
N PRO A 3 9.30 -10.06 4.90
CA PRO A 3 7.97 -9.94 4.29
C PRO A 3 8.05 -9.03 3.05
N LEU A 4 7.16 -9.24 2.08
CA LEU A 4 7.06 -8.36 0.91
C LEU A 4 6.65 -6.94 1.32
N CYS A 5 5.69 -6.81 2.22
CA CYS A 5 5.18 -5.55 2.72
C CYS A 5 4.67 -5.70 4.16
N TRP A 6 4.98 -4.73 5.01
CA TRP A 6 4.36 -4.55 6.31
C TRP A 6 3.05 -3.77 6.17
N PHE A 7 2.12 -4.00 7.08
CA PHE A 7 0.87 -3.26 7.18
C PHE A 7 0.74 -2.62 8.56
N PRO A 8 0.48 -1.31 8.64
CA PRO A 8 0.06 -0.70 9.90
C PRO A 8 -1.26 -1.31 10.37
N MET A 9 -1.46 -1.42 11.67
CA MET A 9 -2.73 -1.93 12.21
C MET A 9 -3.95 -1.09 11.80
N SER A 10 -3.76 0.21 11.59
CA SER A 10 -4.80 1.11 11.08
C SER A 10 -5.25 0.77 9.66
N VAL A 11 -4.38 0.11 8.88
CA VAL A 11 -4.62 -0.27 7.48
C VAL A 11 -5.13 -1.69 7.36
N ASP A 12 -4.54 -2.64 8.08
CA ASP A 12 -5.02 -4.02 8.17
C ASP A 12 -4.70 -4.65 9.52
N ASN A 13 -5.63 -4.55 10.44
CA ASN A 13 -5.51 -5.14 11.76
C ASN A 13 -5.75 -6.66 11.80
N SER A 14 -6.30 -7.23 10.73
CA SER A 14 -6.60 -8.67 10.67
C SER A 14 -6.71 -9.14 9.23
N SER A 15 -5.66 -9.76 8.74
CA SER A 15 -5.59 -10.28 7.38
C SER A 15 -6.58 -11.42 7.15
N GLY A 16 -7.31 -11.37 6.05
CA GLY A 16 -8.23 -12.43 5.62
C GLY A 16 -7.53 -13.50 4.79
N GLY A 17 -6.89 -13.09 3.71
CA GLY A 17 -6.17 -13.98 2.80
C GLY A 17 -5.72 -13.28 1.54
N GLN A 18 -5.17 -14.03 0.60
CA GLN A 18 -4.72 -13.53 -0.69
C GLN A 18 -5.37 -14.31 -1.83
N THR A 19 -5.45 -13.66 -2.99
CA THR A 19 -5.87 -14.31 -4.23
C THR A 19 -5.17 -13.69 -5.43
N TRP A 20 -4.73 -14.53 -6.36
CA TRP A 20 -4.23 -14.07 -7.64
C TRP A 20 -5.38 -13.67 -8.55
N VAL A 21 -5.19 -12.61 -9.33
CA VAL A 21 -6.12 -12.23 -10.40
C VAL A 21 -5.93 -13.19 -11.57
N THR A 22 -6.73 -14.23 -11.62
CA THR A 22 -6.66 -15.27 -12.66
C THR A 22 -7.54 -14.98 -13.88
N SER A 23 -8.31 -13.91 -13.85
CA SER A 23 -9.22 -13.54 -14.91
C SER A 23 -8.60 -12.55 -15.89
N SER A 24 -8.55 -12.93 -17.16
CA SER A 24 -8.10 -12.04 -18.27
C SER A 24 -9.04 -10.86 -18.54
N LYS A 25 -10.23 -10.85 -17.93
CA LYS A 25 -11.16 -9.73 -18.00
C LYS A 25 -10.78 -8.57 -17.09
N TRP A 26 -9.86 -8.78 -16.13
CA TRP A 26 -9.42 -7.77 -15.19
C TRP A 26 -8.11 -7.12 -15.64
N PRO A 27 -7.90 -5.82 -15.36
CA PRO A 27 -6.70 -5.11 -15.81
C PRO A 27 -5.44 -5.54 -15.05
N TRP A 28 -5.60 -6.27 -13.94
CA TRP A 28 -4.50 -6.71 -13.06
C TRP A 28 -4.24 -8.22 -13.16
N THR A 29 -4.52 -8.83 -14.32
CA THR A 29 -4.28 -10.25 -14.55
C THR A 29 -2.85 -10.67 -14.18
N GLY A 30 -2.73 -11.70 -13.36
CA GLY A 30 -1.42 -12.18 -12.87
C GLY A 30 -0.92 -11.47 -11.60
N GLU A 31 -1.63 -10.47 -11.09
CA GLU A 31 -1.26 -9.75 -9.89
C GLU A 31 -1.92 -10.30 -8.63
N LEU A 32 -1.42 -9.92 -7.47
CA LEU A 32 -1.87 -10.37 -6.17
C LEU A 32 -2.84 -9.35 -5.55
N LEU A 33 -3.96 -9.84 -5.02
CA LEU A 33 -4.85 -9.09 -4.16
C LEU A 33 -4.74 -9.61 -2.73
N HIS A 34 -4.63 -8.70 -1.78
CA HIS A 34 -4.74 -8.97 -0.35
C HIS A 34 -6.13 -8.61 0.15
N LEU A 35 -6.72 -9.50 0.95
CA LEU A 35 -8.06 -9.36 1.49
C LEU A 35 -7.97 -9.11 3.00
N SER A 36 -8.56 -8.01 3.46
CA SER A 36 -8.59 -7.67 4.87
C SER A 36 -9.91 -8.06 5.52
N TYR A 37 -9.84 -8.94 6.49
CA TYR A 37 -10.96 -9.25 7.36
C TYR A 37 -11.31 -8.05 8.24
N GLY A 38 -10.30 -7.46 8.89
CA GLY A 38 -10.51 -6.36 9.82
C GLY A 38 -11.11 -5.12 9.19
N GLN A 39 -10.58 -4.70 8.05
CA GLN A 39 -10.97 -3.45 7.38
C GLN A 39 -12.01 -3.64 6.26
N SER A 40 -12.56 -4.85 6.07
CA SER A 40 -13.55 -5.14 5.02
C SER A 40 -13.12 -4.60 3.65
N SER A 41 -11.84 -4.75 3.32
CA SER A 41 -11.18 -4.09 2.19
C SER A 41 -10.40 -5.08 1.33
N ILE A 42 -10.12 -4.65 0.12
CA ILE A 42 -9.23 -5.35 -0.81
C ILE A 42 -8.07 -4.39 -1.12
N TYR A 43 -6.85 -4.90 -1.08
CA TYR A 43 -5.65 -4.17 -1.47
C TYR A 43 -5.02 -4.83 -2.69
N ARG A 44 -4.57 -4.01 -3.65
CA ARG A 44 -3.70 -4.49 -4.72
C ARG A 44 -2.26 -4.46 -4.24
N VAL A 45 -1.54 -5.54 -4.46
CA VAL A 45 -0.13 -5.67 -4.09
C VAL A 45 0.73 -5.31 -5.30
N MET A 46 1.57 -4.31 -5.14
CA MET A 46 2.64 -3.94 -6.07
C MET A 46 3.94 -4.52 -5.55
N LYS A 47 4.75 -5.08 -6.42
CA LYS A 47 6.03 -5.71 -6.04
C LYS A 47 7.13 -5.30 -6.98
N GLU A 48 8.33 -5.19 -6.43
CA GLU A 48 9.58 -5.09 -7.16
C GLU A 48 10.60 -6.11 -6.63
N GLU A 49 11.63 -6.36 -7.38
CA GLU A 49 12.78 -7.15 -6.96
C GLU A 49 14.05 -6.34 -7.11
N VAL A 50 14.77 -6.15 -6.02
CA VAL A 50 16.05 -5.43 -5.97
C VAL A 50 17.10 -6.35 -5.40
N ASN A 51 18.15 -6.63 -6.15
CA ASN A 51 19.27 -7.53 -5.74
C ASN A 51 18.80 -8.90 -5.20
N GLY A 52 17.72 -9.45 -5.74
CA GLY A 52 17.14 -10.72 -5.29
C GLY A 52 16.23 -10.62 -4.06
N GLN A 53 16.04 -9.42 -3.50
CA GLN A 53 15.07 -9.15 -2.45
C GLN A 53 13.76 -8.67 -3.07
N VAL A 54 12.67 -9.42 -2.80
CA VAL A 54 11.32 -8.99 -3.17
C VAL A 54 10.77 -8.07 -2.09
N GLN A 55 10.26 -6.91 -2.50
CA GLN A 55 9.66 -5.89 -1.66
C GLN A 55 8.53 -5.20 -2.41
N GLY A 56 7.83 -4.27 -1.78
CA GLY A 56 6.81 -3.50 -2.46
C GLY A 56 5.76 -2.92 -1.53
N GLY A 57 4.64 -2.55 -2.10
CA GLY A 57 3.59 -1.84 -1.37
C GLY A 57 2.20 -2.26 -1.80
N VAL A 58 1.24 -1.65 -1.13
CA VAL A 58 -0.17 -1.86 -1.38
C VAL A 58 -0.91 -0.54 -1.45
N PHE A 59 -1.97 -0.51 -2.22
CA PHE A 59 -3.00 0.52 -2.11
C PHE A 59 -4.38 -0.12 -2.01
N ARG A 60 -5.30 0.59 -1.37
CA ARG A 60 -6.67 0.12 -1.19
C ARG A 60 -7.45 0.23 -2.49
N VAL A 61 -8.00 -0.88 -2.97
CA VAL A 61 -8.91 -0.87 -4.12
C VAL A 61 -10.19 -0.12 -3.71
N PRO A 62 -10.67 0.86 -4.49
CA PRO A 62 -11.85 1.66 -4.14
C PRO A 62 -13.15 0.87 -4.35
N VAL A 63 -13.35 -0.17 -3.55
CA VAL A 63 -14.55 -1.00 -3.52
C VAL A 63 -15.08 -1.07 -2.09
N GLN A 64 -16.38 -0.86 -1.94
CA GLN A 64 -17.05 -1.00 -0.65
C GLN A 64 -17.68 -2.37 -0.54
N LEU A 65 -17.26 -3.12 0.48
CA LEU A 65 -17.82 -4.43 0.81
C LEU A 65 -18.87 -4.31 1.92
N GLY A 66 -19.92 -5.12 1.85
CA GLY A 66 -20.96 -5.14 2.88
C GLY A 66 -20.57 -5.92 4.13
N SER A 67 -19.53 -6.76 4.06
CA SER A 67 -18.95 -7.49 5.18
C SER A 67 -17.45 -7.65 4.97
N SER A 68 -16.75 -8.25 5.92
CA SER A 68 -15.32 -8.48 5.83
C SER A 68 -14.88 -9.23 4.56
N ALA A 69 -13.61 -9.12 4.20
CA ALA A 69 -13.01 -9.88 3.11
C ALA A 69 -12.12 -10.99 3.68
N MET A 70 -12.69 -12.16 3.98
CA MET A 70 -11.93 -13.30 4.51
C MET A 70 -11.32 -14.15 3.41
N ARG A 71 -12.10 -14.47 2.39
CA ARG A 71 -11.69 -15.30 1.25
C ARG A 71 -12.25 -14.74 -0.04
N GLY A 72 -11.45 -14.84 -1.08
CA GLY A 72 -11.85 -14.45 -2.44
C GLY A 72 -11.35 -15.44 -3.47
N ARG A 73 -12.14 -15.62 -4.53
CA ARG A 73 -11.78 -16.45 -5.69
C ARG A 73 -12.35 -15.83 -6.95
N PHE A 74 -11.58 -15.89 -8.00
CA PHE A 74 -12.09 -15.57 -9.34
C PHE A 74 -12.90 -16.74 -9.89
N HIS A 75 -14.11 -16.46 -10.33
CA HIS A 75 -14.98 -17.47 -10.91
C HIS A 75 -14.50 -17.81 -12.33
N PRO A 76 -14.29 -19.09 -12.65
CA PRO A 76 -13.62 -19.49 -13.90
C PRO A 76 -14.44 -19.15 -15.16
N THR A 77 -15.75 -19.10 -15.06
CA THR A 77 -16.64 -18.85 -16.22
C THR A 77 -16.92 -17.36 -16.42
N ASP A 78 -17.32 -16.63 -15.38
CA ASP A 78 -17.67 -15.20 -15.51
C ASP A 78 -16.47 -14.28 -15.31
N GLY A 79 -15.38 -14.77 -14.71
CA GLY A 79 -14.14 -14.04 -14.48
C GLY A 79 -14.26 -12.95 -13.41
N GLN A 80 -15.32 -12.94 -12.60
CA GLN A 80 -15.49 -11.95 -11.54
C GLN A 80 -14.94 -12.45 -10.21
N LEU A 81 -14.58 -11.52 -9.33
CA LEU A 81 -14.10 -11.85 -7.99
C LEU A 81 -15.28 -12.07 -7.04
N TRP A 82 -15.34 -13.24 -6.45
CA TRP A 82 -16.28 -13.55 -5.39
C TRP A 82 -15.58 -13.51 -4.04
N VAL A 83 -16.17 -12.78 -3.11
CA VAL A 83 -15.62 -12.53 -1.78
C VAL A 83 -16.64 -12.93 -0.73
N CYS A 84 -16.20 -13.66 0.28
CA CYS A 84 -17.01 -13.96 1.46
C CYS A 84 -16.34 -13.49 2.74
N GLY A 85 -17.18 -13.17 3.70
CA GLY A 85 -16.73 -12.76 5.03
C GLY A 85 -17.87 -12.66 6.03
N LEU A 86 -17.52 -12.44 7.28
CA LEU A 86 -18.45 -12.30 8.39
C LEU A 86 -17.99 -11.19 9.34
N LYS A 87 -18.90 -10.69 10.14
CA LYS A 87 -18.61 -9.75 11.22
C LYS A 87 -18.26 -10.55 12.47
N GLY A 88 -17.13 -10.28 13.04
CA GLY A 88 -16.65 -10.87 14.27
C GLY A 88 -15.77 -9.89 15.03
N TRP A 89 -14.85 -10.43 15.81
CA TRP A 89 -13.94 -9.66 16.62
C TRP A 89 -13.08 -8.70 15.78
N GLN A 90 -13.01 -7.43 16.18
CA GLN A 90 -12.19 -6.37 15.57
C GLN A 90 -12.37 -6.14 14.05
N THR A 91 -13.57 -6.39 13.51
CA THR A 91 -13.87 -6.03 12.13
C THR A 91 -14.80 -4.81 12.04
N ASN A 92 -14.57 -3.96 11.04
CA ASN A 92 -15.46 -2.85 10.71
C ASN A 92 -16.65 -3.25 9.81
N ALA A 93 -16.91 -4.55 9.64
CA ALA A 93 -17.96 -5.07 8.78
C ALA A 93 -19.35 -4.50 9.14
N ALA A 94 -20.07 -3.98 8.15
CA ALA A 94 -21.41 -3.44 8.34
C ALA A 94 -22.46 -4.54 8.54
N ARG A 95 -22.33 -5.69 7.85
CA ARG A 95 -23.25 -6.81 7.88
C ARG A 95 -22.65 -8.02 8.62
N LEU A 96 -23.50 -8.82 9.26
CA LEU A 96 -23.11 -10.04 9.97
C LEU A 96 -22.36 -11.04 9.08
N ALA A 97 -22.80 -11.20 7.83
CA ALA A 97 -22.13 -12.00 6.82
C ALA A 97 -22.48 -11.50 5.44
N ALA A 98 -21.63 -11.77 4.46
CA ALA A 98 -21.92 -11.53 3.07
C ALA A 98 -21.14 -12.49 2.16
N PHE A 99 -21.80 -12.86 1.05
CA PHE A 99 -21.18 -13.46 -0.11
C PHE A 99 -21.40 -12.51 -1.28
N GLN A 100 -20.33 -11.91 -1.79
CA GLN A 100 -20.37 -10.73 -2.64
C GLN A 100 -19.62 -10.99 -3.93
N ARG A 101 -20.07 -10.36 -5.00
CA ARG A 101 -19.41 -10.36 -6.29
C ARG A 101 -18.89 -8.96 -6.61
N VAL A 102 -17.57 -8.84 -6.75
CA VAL A 102 -16.90 -7.64 -7.26
C VAL A 102 -16.74 -7.80 -8.76
N ARG A 103 -17.35 -6.89 -9.52
CA ARG A 103 -17.38 -6.93 -10.97
C ARG A 103 -16.46 -5.88 -11.57
N TRP A 104 -15.67 -6.30 -12.53
CA TRP A 104 -14.98 -5.35 -13.39
C TRP A 104 -15.97 -4.67 -14.33
N THR A 105 -15.97 -3.35 -14.41
CA THR A 105 -16.93 -2.54 -15.18
C THR A 105 -16.43 -2.20 -16.59
N GLY A 106 -15.17 -2.54 -16.91
CA GLY A 106 -14.54 -2.17 -18.18
C GLY A 106 -13.86 -0.78 -18.17
N ARG A 107 -14.00 -0.01 -17.09
CA ARG A 107 -13.33 1.31 -16.98
C ARG A 107 -11.91 1.14 -16.48
N THR A 108 -10.96 1.85 -17.08
CA THR A 108 -9.57 1.89 -16.61
C THR A 108 -9.52 2.47 -15.20
N PRO A 109 -8.99 1.75 -14.22
CA PRO A 109 -8.86 2.29 -12.87
C PRO A 109 -7.74 3.33 -12.85
N LYS A 110 -7.97 4.47 -12.22
CA LYS A 110 -6.99 5.55 -12.07
C LYS A 110 -6.25 5.36 -10.76
N ASN A 111 -5.22 4.56 -10.80
CA ASN A 111 -4.52 4.12 -9.58
C ASN A 111 -3.04 3.86 -9.85
N PRO A 112 -2.22 3.76 -8.79
CA PRO A 112 -0.84 3.31 -8.91
C PRO A 112 -0.74 1.93 -9.57
N THR A 113 0.27 1.74 -10.41
CA THR A 113 0.54 0.46 -11.08
C THR A 113 1.82 -0.19 -10.58
N SER A 114 2.79 0.61 -10.17
CA SER A 114 4.04 0.13 -9.56
C SER A 114 4.60 1.17 -8.60
N ILE A 115 5.44 0.70 -7.69
CA ILE A 115 6.30 1.52 -6.85
C ILE A 115 7.69 0.88 -6.86
N ALA A 116 8.72 1.70 -7.01
CA ALA A 116 10.11 1.25 -7.00
C ALA A 116 10.95 2.18 -6.11
N ALA A 117 11.73 1.58 -5.21
CA ALA A 117 12.66 2.29 -4.36
C ALA A 117 14.01 2.46 -5.09
N VAL A 118 14.48 3.69 -5.20
CA VAL A 118 15.77 4.04 -5.81
C VAL A 118 16.66 4.76 -4.81
N LYS A 119 17.93 4.99 -5.15
CA LYS A 119 18.93 5.55 -4.20
C LYS A 119 18.53 6.88 -3.58
N ASP A 120 17.85 7.74 -4.33
CA ASP A 120 17.49 9.09 -3.93
C ASP A 120 15.99 9.30 -3.74
N GLY A 121 15.18 8.21 -3.75
CA GLY A 121 13.75 8.36 -3.58
C GLY A 121 12.93 7.16 -4.03
N ILE A 122 11.74 7.44 -4.56
CA ILE A 122 10.81 6.44 -5.09
C ILE A 122 10.27 6.85 -6.45
N LYS A 123 10.01 5.87 -7.30
CA LYS A 123 9.30 6.05 -8.57
C LYS A 123 7.93 5.39 -8.45
N ILE A 124 6.87 6.14 -8.74
CA ILE A 124 5.48 5.64 -8.69
C ILE A 124 4.88 5.81 -10.08
N SER A 125 4.46 4.71 -10.68
CA SER A 125 3.77 4.74 -11.98
C SER A 125 2.26 4.62 -11.78
N PHE A 126 1.51 5.28 -12.64
CA PHE A 126 0.04 5.28 -12.65
C PHE A 126 -0.52 4.66 -13.92
N SER A 127 -1.76 4.26 -13.89
CA SER A 127 -2.47 3.64 -15.03
C SER A 127 -2.88 4.63 -16.13
N VAL A 128 -2.82 5.94 -15.85
CA VAL A 128 -3.25 7.04 -16.73
C VAL A 128 -2.18 8.12 -16.79
N ASN A 129 -2.25 8.98 -17.80
CA ASN A 129 -1.40 10.17 -17.86
C ASN A 129 -1.83 11.16 -16.78
N LEU A 130 -0.86 11.72 -16.09
CA LEU A 130 -1.05 12.68 -15.01
C LEU A 130 -1.01 14.11 -15.53
N ASP A 131 -1.75 14.99 -14.87
CA ASP A 131 -1.54 16.42 -15.00
C ASP A 131 -0.12 16.75 -14.50
N ARG A 132 0.65 17.47 -15.33
CA ARG A 132 2.07 17.74 -15.05
C ARG A 132 2.24 18.70 -13.88
N GLU A 133 1.42 19.73 -13.81
CA GLU A 133 1.56 20.78 -12.78
C GLU A 133 1.35 20.17 -11.38
N LEU A 134 0.30 19.40 -11.21
CA LEU A 134 0.04 18.70 -9.93
C LEU A 134 1.04 17.58 -9.64
N ALA A 135 1.43 16.82 -10.67
CA ALA A 135 2.38 15.72 -10.48
C ALA A 135 3.77 16.21 -10.05
N GLU A 136 4.21 17.39 -10.52
CA GLU A 136 5.51 17.99 -10.21
C GLU A 136 5.45 18.96 -9.00
N ASP A 137 4.25 19.27 -8.46
CA ASP A 137 4.11 20.02 -7.22
C ASP A 137 4.43 19.12 -6.03
N THR A 138 5.47 19.48 -5.27
CA THR A 138 5.83 18.72 -4.04
C THR A 138 4.74 18.78 -2.97
N GLY A 139 3.89 19.80 -2.98
CA GLY A 139 2.72 19.93 -2.08
C GLY A 139 1.61 18.91 -2.35
N SER A 140 1.59 18.29 -3.54
CA SER A 140 0.66 17.19 -3.88
C SER A 140 1.06 15.85 -3.25
N TRP A 141 2.19 15.80 -2.55
CA TRP A 141 2.76 14.57 -2.00
C TRP A 141 3.08 14.72 -0.52
N ALA A 142 2.72 13.72 0.28
CA ALA A 142 3.20 13.57 1.65
C ALA A 142 3.81 12.18 1.83
N VAL A 143 4.99 12.11 2.45
CA VAL A 143 5.69 10.86 2.68
C VAL A 143 6.11 10.78 4.14
N ASN A 144 5.72 9.69 4.81
CA ASN A 144 6.15 9.37 6.16
C ASN A 144 6.80 7.99 6.19
N CYS A 145 7.68 7.74 7.15
CA CYS A 145 8.28 6.43 7.35
C CYS A 145 8.46 6.09 8.82
N TRP A 146 8.54 4.79 9.12
CA TRP A 146 8.81 4.26 10.46
C TRP A 146 9.28 2.81 10.38
N ASP A 147 9.78 2.32 11.49
CA ASP A 147 10.08 0.91 11.69
C ASP A 147 9.18 0.30 12.76
N TYR A 148 9.10 -1.01 12.78
CA TYR A 148 8.33 -1.77 13.77
C TYR A 148 9.25 -2.47 14.76
N VAL A 149 8.89 -2.41 16.03
CA VAL A 149 9.54 -3.21 17.06
C VAL A 149 8.86 -4.57 17.15
N TRP A 150 9.56 -5.62 16.72
CA TRP A 150 9.07 -6.98 16.85
C TRP A 150 8.94 -7.37 18.33
N GLY A 151 7.74 -7.73 18.74
CA GLY A 151 7.44 -8.10 20.12
C GLY A 151 6.21 -9.01 20.22
N PRO A 152 5.90 -9.50 21.42
CA PRO A 152 4.77 -10.39 21.66
C PRO A 152 3.43 -9.66 21.81
N MET A 153 3.38 -8.36 21.56
CA MET A 153 2.15 -7.57 21.59
C MET A 153 1.33 -7.75 20.31
N TYR A 154 0.01 -7.65 20.45
CA TYR A 154 -0.85 -7.50 19.29
C TYR A 154 -0.73 -6.08 18.75
N GLY A 155 -0.18 -5.95 17.55
CA GLY A 155 0.31 -4.69 17.01
C GLY A 155 1.72 -4.37 17.51
N SER A 156 2.65 -4.19 16.58
CA SER A 156 4.02 -3.82 16.90
C SER A 156 4.10 -2.32 17.17
N PRO A 157 4.81 -1.86 18.20
CA PRO A 157 5.15 -0.46 18.34
C PRO A 157 5.81 0.09 17.08
N GLU A 158 5.44 1.31 16.72
CA GLU A 158 5.93 2.04 15.56
C GLU A 158 6.95 3.07 16.05
N VAL A 159 8.19 2.96 15.60
CA VAL A 159 9.31 3.79 16.08
C VAL A 159 9.93 4.56 14.92
N SER A 160 10.54 5.71 15.24
CA SER A 160 11.27 6.49 14.25
C SER A 160 12.31 5.64 13.52
N ALA A 161 12.28 5.68 12.18
CA ALA A 161 13.26 5.04 11.32
C ALA A 161 14.49 5.94 11.06
N LEU A 162 14.29 7.26 11.04
CA LEU A 162 15.36 8.23 10.74
C LEU A 162 16.16 8.61 11.98
N ASN A 163 15.54 8.59 13.18
CA ASN A 163 16.14 8.98 14.44
C ASN A 163 15.79 7.96 15.55
N PRO A 164 16.22 6.69 15.43
CA PRO A 164 15.82 5.64 16.37
C PRO A 164 16.34 5.91 17.78
N ASP A 165 15.44 5.93 18.77
CA ASP A 165 15.77 5.99 20.19
C ASP A 165 15.95 4.56 20.75
N VAL A 166 17.19 4.22 21.10
CA VAL A 166 17.53 2.87 21.56
C VAL A 166 16.85 2.53 22.89
N GLU A 167 16.74 3.48 23.82
CA GLU A 167 16.09 3.26 25.11
C GLU A 167 14.60 3.02 24.94
N GLN A 168 13.94 3.84 24.14
CA GLN A 168 12.52 3.70 23.79
C GLN A 168 12.25 2.36 23.12
N ILE A 169 13.09 1.94 22.17
CA ILE A 169 12.98 0.64 21.49
C ILE A 169 13.09 -0.51 22.49
N GLU A 170 14.01 -0.47 23.46
CA GLU A 170 14.17 -1.51 24.47
C GLU A 170 12.97 -1.55 25.44
N LEU A 171 12.40 -0.41 25.82
CA LEU A 171 11.18 -0.35 26.62
C LEU A 171 9.96 -0.90 25.84
N ALA A 172 9.85 -0.58 24.56
CA ALA A 172 8.81 -1.09 23.69
C ALA A 172 8.91 -2.62 23.53
N LYS A 173 10.11 -3.19 23.37
CA LYS A 173 10.32 -4.65 23.35
C LYS A 173 9.85 -5.34 24.63
N LYS A 174 10.02 -4.68 25.78
CA LYS A 174 9.58 -5.19 27.10
C LYS A 174 8.09 -4.96 27.37
N LYS A 175 7.37 -4.29 26.47
CA LYS A 175 5.96 -3.88 26.64
C LYS A 175 5.73 -2.85 27.74
N GLU A 176 6.73 -2.09 28.11
CA GLU A 176 6.61 -1.09 29.16
C GLU A 176 5.99 0.21 28.65
N ILE A 177 6.12 0.47 27.33
CA ILE A 177 5.54 1.63 26.66
C ILE A 177 4.89 1.25 25.32
N GLN A 178 3.91 2.03 24.90
CA GLN A 178 3.41 2.11 23.52
C GLN A 178 4.11 3.25 22.82
N VAL A 179 4.50 3.01 21.57
CA VAL A 179 5.16 4.01 20.73
C VAL A 179 4.46 4.05 19.38
N GLU A 180 4.20 5.24 18.90
CA GLU A 180 3.68 5.50 17.56
C GLU A 180 4.36 6.78 17.05
N GLU A 181 5.56 6.59 16.47
CA GLU A 181 6.38 7.67 15.93
C GLU A 181 6.62 7.46 14.44
N HIS A 182 6.26 8.48 13.67
CA HIS A 182 6.44 8.50 12.22
C HIS A 182 7.30 9.70 11.85
N ASP A 183 8.32 9.44 11.05
CA ASP A 183 9.18 10.49 10.51
C ASP A 183 8.59 11.05 9.22
N GLU A 184 8.53 12.36 9.10
CA GLU A 184 8.24 13.02 7.83
C GLU A 184 9.46 12.97 6.92
N MET A 185 9.29 12.49 5.70
CA MET A 185 10.32 12.49 4.67
C MET A 185 10.10 13.68 3.72
N VAL A 186 11.02 14.63 3.75
CA VAL A 186 10.93 15.82 2.89
C VAL A 186 11.04 15.42 1.41
N VAL A 187 10.02 15.74 0.63
CA VAL A 187 10.03 15.63 -0.83
C VAL A 187 10.83 16.81 -1.39
N GLU A 188 12.07 16.57 -1.81
CA GLU A 188 12.95 17.60 -2.37
C GLU A 188 12.51 18.03 -3.78
N SER A 189 12.01 17.09 -4.56
CA SER A 189 11.45 17.34 -5.88
C SER A 189 10.52 16.21 -6.31
N ALA A 190 9.54 16.53 -7.17
CA ALA A 190 8.72 15.60 -7.89
C ALA A 190 8.93 15.84 -9.40
N THR A 191 9.19 14.78 -10.16
CA THR A 191 9.46 14.88 -11.60
C THR A 191 8.60 13.86 -12.36
N LEU A 192 7.71 14.35 -13.22
CA LEU A 192 6.95 13.51 -14.13
C LEU A 192 7.83 13.09 -15.30
N LEU A 193 8.06 11.78 -15.43
CA LEU A 193 8.90 11.22 -16.48
C LEU A 193 8.26 11.36 -17.87
N GLU A 194 9.02 11.07 -18.93
CA GLU A 194 8.59 11.22 -20.33
C GLU A 194 7.38 10.36 -20.72
N ASP A 195 7.14 9.27 -19.97
CA ASP A 195 5.97 8.41 -20.18
C ASP A 195 4.63 9.08 -19.78
N GLY A 196 4.70 10.23 -19.08
CA GLY A 196 3.54 10.99 -18.60
C GLY A 196 2.76 10.29 -17.49
N LYS A 197 3.29 9.22 -16.90
CA LYS A 197 2.62 8.36 -15.93
C LYS A 197 3.44 8.05 -14.69
N THR A 198 4.75 8.16 -14.77
CA THR A 198 5.67 7.84 -13.68
C THR A 198 6.20 9.11 -13.05
N VAL A 199 6.02 9.26 -11.74
CA VAL A 199 6.60 10.36 -10.97
C VAL A 199 7.78 9.83 -10.17
N HIS A 200 8.93 10.49 -10.30
CA HIS A 200 10.09 10.29 -9.44
C HIS A 200 10.04 11.32 -8.32
N LEU A 201 9.80 10.86 -7.10
CA LEU A 201 9.90 11.67 -5.88
C LEU A 201 11.31 11.52 -5.32
N LYS A 202 12.07 12.62 -5.32
CA LYS A 202 13.34 12.67 -4.63
C LYS A 202 13.11 12.97 -3.16
N LEU A 203 13.58 12.08 -2.29
CA LEU A 203 13.34 12.12 -0.85
C LEU A 203 14.63 12.39 -0.10
N LYS A 204 14.59 13.34 0.83
CA LYS A 204 15.71 13.57 1.74
C LYS A 204 15.89 12.37 2.66
N ASN A 205 17.12 11.93 2.83
CA ASN A 205 17.48 10.81 3.71
C ASN A 205 16.83 9.46 3.31
N MET A 206 16.68 9.22 1.99
CA MET A 206 16.15 7.93 1.52
C MET A 206 17.00 6.76 2.01
N GLN A 207 16.36 5.79 2.66
CA GLN A 207 16.99 4.60 3.22
C GLN A 207 16.00 3.44 3.30
N PRO A 208 16.45 2.19 3.53
CA PRO A 208 15.56 1.09 3.86
C PRO A 208 14.74 1.39 5.12
N VAL A 209 13.43 1.11 5.05
CA VAL A 209 12.47 1.29 6.15
C VAL A 209 11.43 0.19 6.13
N MET A 210 10.95 -0.22 7.29
CA MET A 210 9.92 -1.26 7.35
C MET A 210 8.59 -0.74 6.79
N GLN A 211 8.24 0.51 7.05
CA GLN A 211 7.04 1.13 6.52
C GLN A 211 7.33 2.51 5.93
N MET A 212 6.84 2.73 4.74
CA MET A 212 6.74 4.05 4.10
C MET A 212 5.29 4.27 3.70
N HIS A 213 4.70 5.38 4.11
CA HIS A 213 3.38 5.80 3.74
C HIS A 213 3.48 6.98 2.78
N VAL A 214 3.00 6.80 1.57
CA VAL A 214 2.96 7.84 0.53
C VAL A 214 1.52 8.21 0.28
N GLN A 215 1.21 9.48 0.40
CA GLN A 215 -0.09 10.05 0.06
C GLN A 215 0.08 10.95 -1.16
N CYS A 216 -0.87 10.91 -2.07
CA CYS A 216 -0.89 11.83 -3.20
C CYS A 216 -2.30 12.37 -3.46
N ASP A 217 -2.35 13.63 -3.91
CA ASP A 217 -3.54 14.32 -4.39
C ASP A 217 -3.24 14.88 -5.78
N LEU A 218 -3.64 14.14 -6.81
CA LEU A 218 -3.28 14.37 -8.21
C LEU A 218 -4.53 14.42 -9.09
N GLU A 219 -4.32 14.79 -10.34
CA GLU A 219 -5.31 14.66 -11.41
C GLU A 219 -4.71 13.95 -12.63
N SER A 220 -5.57 13.29 -13.39
CA SER A 220 -5.22 12.83 -14.73
C SER A 220 -5.32 13.98 -15.74
N THR A 221 -4.70 13.85 -16.91
CA THR A 221 -4.84 14.82 -18.02
C THR A 221 -6.30 15.01 -18.47
N ASP A 222 -7.21 14.10 -18.08
CA ASP A 222 -8.64 14.20 -18.35
C ASP A 222 -9.42 14.92 -17.23
N GLY A 223 -8.72 15.43 -16.20
CA GLY A 223 -9.31 16.13 -15.05
C GLY A 223 -9.95 15.22 -13.99
N ASP A 224 -9.62 13.92 -14.01
CA ASP A 224 -10.11 13.01 -12.99
C ASP A 224 -9.18 12.99 -11.77
N VAL A 225 -9.74 13.22 -10.60
CA VAL A 225 -9.02 13.25 -9.32
C VAL A 225 -8.48 11.86 -8.95
N ILE A 226 -7.23 11.83 -8.45
CA ILE A 226 -6.51 10.63 -8.01
C ILE A 226 -5.97 10.88 -6.60
N ILE A 227 -6.80 10.62 -5.60
CA ILE A 227 -6.36 10.66 -4.19
C ILE A 227 -6.11 9.22 -3.75
N THR A 228 -4.90 8.93 -3.31
CA THR A 228 -4.55 7.59 -2.86
C THR A 228 -3.47 7.57 -1.80
N ASP A 229 -3.52 6.53 -0.99
CA ASP A 229 -2.50 6.15 -0.01
C ASP A 229 -1.80 4.88 -0.49
N ILE A 230 -0.48 4.87 -0.41
CA ILE A 230 0.36 3.71 -0.70
C ILE A 230 1.16 3.38 0.57
N TRP A 231 1.03 2.16 1.04
CA TRP A 231 1.86 1.64 2.14
C TRP A 231 2.90 0.72 1.53
N ASN A 232 4.17 1.09 1.69
CA ASN A 232 5.31 0.43 1.06
C ASN A 232 6.34 -0.03 2.09
N THR A 233 7.09 -1.07 1.76
CA THR A 233 8.26 -1.54 2.51
C THR A 233 9.48 -1.46 1.62
N VAL A 234 10.56 -0.90 2.12
CA VAL A 234 11.83 -0.78 1.42
C VAL A 234 12.90 -1.56 2.17
N HIS A 235 13.36 -2.65 1.59
CA HIS A 235 14.45 -3.47 2.14
C HIS A 235 15.79 -3.16 1.50
N GLU A 236 15.76 -2.85 0.20
CA GLU A 236 16.92 -2.57 -0.64
C GLU A 236 16.61 -1.38 -1.55
N LEU A 237 17.64 -0.59 -1.83
CA LEU A 237 17.53 0.52 -2.78
C LEU A 237 18.05 0.07 -4.16
N GLY A 238 17.22 0.26 -5.18
CA GLY A 238 17.60 0.06 -6.57
C GLY A 238 18.55 1.14 -7.09
N THR A 239 18.98 1.00 -8.32
CA THR A 239 19.71 2.06 -9.05
C THR A 239 18.73 3.10 -9.57
N ASN A 240 19.19 4.35 -9.71
CA ASN A 240 18.39 5.46 -10.27
C ASN A 240 18.07 5.23 -11.76
#